data_63e7621bd08aec8734aa3b8e4f5b927a
#
_entry.id   63e7621bd08aec8734aa3b8e4f5b927a
#
_cell.length_a   1.000
_cell.length_b   1.000
_cell.length_c   1.000
_cell.angle_alpha   90.00
_cell.angle_beta   90.00
_cell.angle_gamma   90.00
#
_symmetry.space_group_name_H-M   'P 1'
#
loop_
_entity.id
_entity.type
_entity.pdbx_description
1 polymer ?
#
loop_
_entity_poly.entity_id
_entity_poly.type
_entity_poly.pdbx_seq_one_letter_code
_entity_poly.pdbx_strand_id
1 'polypeptide(L)'
;MAGNPSQWSSPVPAANACIIVADGGRARLFVPGGGDGSRSAVTLIERECLVNPDYRARGADSPGRTKTEQVTNRQAGDVHPIDARRDHHRLELERRFAREIAQHVAAMTHAWTGGTVVLVAEPRMLGLVREPLHKALRPGIELKELAKDYSHFTPAELRDHLALNQLIPAAGPDV
;
A
#
# COMPACT_ATOMS: atom_id res chain seq x y z
N MET A 1 -0.65 19.56 2.63
CA MET A 1 -2.12 19.75 2.58
C MET A 1 -2.76 18.37 2.51
N ALA A 2 -3.44 17.96 3.55
CA ALA A 2 -4.21 16.72 3.56
C ALA A 2 -5.40 16.93 2.62
N GLY A 3 -5.51 16.09 1.56
CA GLY A 3 -6.64 16.10 0.65
C GLY A 3 -7.93 15.85 1.43
N ASN A 4 -8.91 16.72 1.22
CA ASN A 4 -10.21 16.68 1.87
C ASN A 4 -10.91 15.35 1.53
N PRO A 5 -11.28 14.49 2.49
CA PRO A 5 -11.94 13.20 2.22
C PRO A 5 -13.32 13.33 1.57
N SER A 6 -13.87 14.53 1.48
CA SER A 6 -15.21 14.78 0.92
C SER A 6 -15.29 14.82 -0.62
N GLN A 7 -14.18 14.61 -1.34
CA GLN A 7 -14.21 14.62 -2.81
C GLN A 7 -14.38 13.23 -3.46
N TRP A 8 -14.54 12.19 -2.66
CA TRP A 8 -14.71 10.83 -3.14
C TRP A 8 -16.20 10.53 -3.40
N SER A 9 -16.75 11.02 -4.50
CA SER A 9 -18.19 11.01 -4.75
C SER A 9 -18.77 9.70 -5.26
N SER A 10 -17.97 8.67 -5.56
CA SER A 10 -18.50 7.39 -6.05
C SER A 10 -17.60 6.23 -5.66
N PRO A 11 -18.17 5.08 -5.26
CA PRO A 11 -17.40 3.85 -5.05
C PRO A 11 -16.77 3.41 -6.37
N VAL A 12 -15.60 2.75 -6.27
CA VAL A 12 -14.88 2.21 -7.43
C VAL A 12 -15.78 1.21 -8.16
N PRO A 13 -16.07 1.38 -9.45
CA PRO A 13 -16.76 0.33 -10.20
C PRO A 13 -15.94 -0.96 -10.19
N ALA A 14 -16.61 -2.10 -10.07
CA ALA A 14 -15.96 -3.41 -9.99
C ALA A 14 -15.10 -3.76 -11.22
N ALA A 15 -15.40 -3.16 -12.37
CA ALA A 15 -14.59 -3.29 -13.59
C ALA A 15 -13.36 -2.38 -13.51
N ASN A 16 -12.18 -2.93 -13.81
CA ASN A 16 -10.90 -2.20 -13.84
C ASN A 16 -10.55 -1.49 -12.51
N ALA A 17 -10.52 -2.25 -11.44
CA ALA A 17 -10.02 -1.79 -10.15
C ALA A 17 -8.82 -2.61 -9.69
N CYS A 18 -7.82 -1.95 -9.11
CA CYS A 18 -6.67 -2.56 -8.47
C CYS A 18 -6.47 -1.93 -7.09
N ILE A 19 -6.30 -2.77 -6.08
CA ILE A 19 -5.99 -2.32 -4.72
C ILE A 19 -4.57 -2.74 -4.40
N ILE A 20 -3.76 -1.80 -3.97
CA ILE A 20 -2.38 -1.99 -3.56
C ILE A 20 -2.31 -1.78 -2.06
N VAL A 21 -1.82 -2.77 -1.34
CA VAL A 21 -1.51 -2.65 0.09
C VAL A 21 -0.02 -2.83 0.27
N ALA A 22 0.68 -1.77 0.65
CA ALA A 22 2.13 -1.75 0.68
C ALA A 22 2.69 -1.32 2.04
N ASP A 23 3.76 -1.99 2.44
CA ASP A 23 4.69 -1.57 3.48
C ASP A 23 6.12 -1.54 2.92
N GLY A 24 7.12 -1.24 3.77
CA GLY A 24 8.52 -1.18 3.31
C GLY A 24 9.09 -2.53 2.87
N GLY A 25 8.48 -3.65 3.26
CA GLY A 25 8.97 -5.01 3.01
C GLY A 25 8.19 -5.80 1.96
N ARG A 26 6.94 -5.44 1.72
CA ARG A 26 6.08 -6.14 0.75
C ARG A 26 4.98 -5.25 0.19
N ALA A 27 4.46 -5.64 -0.97
CA ALA A 27 3.26 -5.05 -1.55
C ALA A 27 2.36 -6.17 -2.09
N ARG A 28 1.08 -6.11 -1.73
CA ARG A 28 0.06 -7.06 -2.15
C ARG A 28 -0.89 -6.35 -3.10
N LEU A 29 -1.11 -6.95 -4.26
CA LEU A 29 -1.95 -6.39 -5.31
C LEU A 29 -3.23 -7.23 -5.43
N PHE A 30 -4.36 -6.59 -5.28
CA PHE A 30 -5.67 -7.23 -5.34
C PHE A 30 -6.50 -6.67 -6.49
N VAL A 31 -7.36 -7.52 -7.03
CA VAL A 31 -8.43 -7.12 -7.93
C VAL A 31 -9.77 -7.54 -7.36
N PRO A 32 -10.84 -6.80 -7.62
CA PRO A 32 -12.18 -7.27 -7.30
C PRO A 32 -12.48 -8.56 -8.06
N GLY A 33 -12.94 -9.58 -7.34
CA GLY A 33 -13.39 -10.83 -7.90
C GLY A 33 -14.88 -11.01 -7.69
N GLY A 34 -15.56 -11.65 -8.66
CA GLY A 34 -16.93 -12.06 -8.54
C GLY A 34 -17.94 -10.91 -8.42
N GLY A 35 -18.58 -10.63 -9.50
CA GLY A 35 -19.72 -9.76 -9.60
C GLY A 35 -20.37 -10.01 -10.94
N ASP A 36 -21.24 -11.00 -11.01
CA ASP A 36 -22.17 -11.23 -12.14
C ASP A 36 -23.30 -10.17 -12.18
N GLY A 37 -23.01 -8.97 -11.68
CA GLY A 37 -24.00 -7.88 -11.58
C GLY A 37 -25.01 -8.05 -10.43
N SER A 38 -24.93 -9.14 -9.69
CA SER A 38 -25.69 -9.34 -8.45
C SER A 38 -25.09 -8.51 -7.30
N ARG A 39 -25.90 -8.02 -6.39
CA ARG A 39 -25.51 -7.22 -5.21
C ARG A 39 -24.66 -7.97 -4.18
N SER A 40 -23.99 -9.04 -4.60
CA SER A 40 -23.08 -9.81 -3.76
C SER A 40 -21.84 -9.00 -3.38
N ALA A 41 -21.39 -9.18 -2.18
CA ALA A 41 -20.20 -8.53 -1.64
C ALA A 41 -19.02 -8.70 -2.61
N VAL A 42 -18.34 -7.61 -2.94
CA VAL A 42 -17.09 -7.64 -3.70
C VAL A 42 -16.09 -8.50 -2.94
N THR A 43 -15.55 -9.54 -3.56
CA THR A 43 -14.42 -10.28 -3.02
C THR A 43 -13.12 -9.68 -3.52
N LEU A 44 -12.07 -9.70 -2.71
CA LEU A 44 -10.73 -9.29 -3.15
C LEU A 44 -9.89 -10.52 -3.45
N ILE A 45 -9.41 -10.61 -4.67
CA ILE A 45 -8.52 -11.68 -5.12
C ILE A 45 -7.10 -11.13 -5.17
N GLU A 46 -6.21 -11.68 -4.37
CA GLU A 46 -4.79 -11.36 -4.43
C GLU A 46 -4.19 -11.93 -5.72
N ARG A 47 -3.64 -11.05 -6.56
CA ARG A 47 -3.03 -11.41 -7.84
C ARG A 47 -1.53 -11.54 -7.75
N GLU A 48 -0.91 -10.63 -7.01
CA GLU A 48 0.53 -10.59 -6.86
C GLU A 48 0.91 -10.20 -5.42
N CYS A 49 2.05 -10.73 -4.98
CA CYS A 49 2.69 -10.32 -3.75
C CYS A 49 4.17 -10.05 -4.04
N LEU A 50 4.55 -8.80 -4.06
CA LEU A 50 5.93 -8.35 -4.24
C LEU A 50 6.62 -8.32 -2.89
N VAL A 51 7.87 -8.73 -2.85
CA VAL A 51 8.69 -8.74 -1.64
C VAL A 51 9.95 -7.95 -1.89
N ASN A 52 10.22 -6.97 -1.04
CA ASN A 52 11.49 -6.26 -1.03
C ASN A 52 12.57 -7.15 -0.37
N PRO A 53 13.46 -7.80 -1.14
CA PRO A 53 14.40 -8.77 -0.59
C PRO A 53 15.39 -8.13 0.38
N ASP A 54 15.77 -6.91 0.10
CA ASP A 54 16.76 -6.17 0.89
C ASP A 54 16.20 -5.68 2.24
N TYR A 55 14.88 -5.53 2.33
CA TYR A 55 14.21 -5.15 3.58
C TYR A 55 14.20 -6.30 4.59
N ARG A 56 14.03 -7.55 4.13
CA ARG A 56 14.00 -8.76 4.97
C ARG A 56 15.39 -9.19 5.45
N ALA A 57 16.41 -9.05 4.62
CA ALA A 57 17.75 -9.51 4.94
C ALA A 57 18.35 -8.87 6.21
N ARG A 58 17.77 -7.75 6.67
CA ARG A 58 18.25 -7.04 7.86
C ARG A 58 17.34 -7.10 9.08
N GLY A 59 16.13 -7.59 8.95
CA GLY A 59 15.23 -7.85 10.06
C GLY A 59 15.42 -9.24 10.68
N ALA A 60 15.97 -10.18 9.90
CA ALA A 60 16.19 -11.56 10.34
C ALA A 60 17.55 -11.77 11.05
N ASP A 61 18.49 -10.86 10.93
CA ASP A 61 19.82 -10.95 11.52
C ASP A 61 19.98 -10.21 12.87
N SER A 62 18.89 -10.09 13.62
CA SER A 62 18.99 -9.77 15.04
C SER A 62 18.45 -10.93 15.88
N PRO A 63 19.21 -12.04 16.03
CA PRO A 63 18.91 -12.99 17.10
C PRO A 63 19.27 -12.32 18.44
N GLY A 64 18.23 -11.98 19.20
CA GLY A 64 18.39 -11.68 20.61
C GLY A 64 18.86 -10.28 20.96
N ARG A 65 18.05 -9.27 20.73
CA ARG A 65 18.03 -8.13 21.64
C ARG A 65 16.84 -8.28 22.56
N THR A 66 17.03 -9.07 23.60
CA THR A 66 16.25 -8.98 24.82
C THR A 66 16.12 -7.52 25.22
N LYS A 67 14.86 -7.12 25.47
CA LYS A 67 14.53 -5.88 26.18
C LYS A 67 15.22 -5.92 27.55
N THR A 68 16.38 -5.35 27.65
CA THR A 68 16.95 -4.94 28.94
C THR A 68 18.12 -4.02 28.61
N GLU A 69 17.86 -2.76 28.65
CA GLU A 69 18.64 -1.71 29.31
C GLU A 69 18.16 -0.36 28.80
N GLN A 70 17.18 0.11 29.53
CA GLN A 70 16.85 1.51 29.57
C GLN A 70 17.96 2.20 30.39
N VAL A 71 19.07 2.52 29.71
CA VAL A 71 20.03 3.44 30.28
C VAL A 71 19.69 4.81 29.74
N THR A 72 19.06 5.56 30.61
CA THR A 72 18.88 7.01 30.51
C THR A 72 20.27 7.66 30.40
N ASN A 73 20.68 8.02 29.22
CA ASN A 73 21.75 8.98 29.08
C ASN A 73 21.23 10.19 28.31
N ARG A 74 20.80 11.20 29.10
CA ARG A 74 20.54 12.56 28.64
C ARG A 74 21.90 13.21 28.34
N GLN A 75 22.33 13.10 27.11
CA GLN A 75 23.25 14.08 26.54
C GLN A 75 22.93 14.20 25.06
N ALA A 76 22.53 15.39 24.64
CA ALA A 76 22.45 15.81 23.26
C ALA A 76 23.86 15.63 22.65
N GLY A 77 23.98 14.65 21.77
CA GLY A 77 25.22 14.38 21.07
C GLY A 77 24.92 13.67 19.77
N ASP A 78 25.29 14.32 18.71
CA ASP A 78 25.52 13.85 17.34
C ASP A 78 24.77 12.57 16.94
N VAL A 79 23.85 12.72 16.00
CA VAL A 79 23.37 11.60 15.16
C VAL A 79 24.63 10.93 14.61
N HIS A 80 24.93 9.73 15.10
CA HIS A 80 26.12 9.01 14.68
C HIS A 80 26.11 8.83 13.16
N PRO A 81 27.20 9.11 12.44
CA PRO A 81 27.28 9.00 10.97
C PRO A 81 26.87 7.61 10.44
N ILE A 82 26.93 6.60 11.30
CA ILE A 82 26.55 5.21 10.97
C ILE A 82 25.04 5.06 10.87
N ASP A 83 24.27 5.73 11.72
CA ASP A 83 22.80 5.66 11.71
C ASP A 83 22.25 6.42 10.51
N ALA A 84 22.80 7.59 10.21
CA ALA A 84 22.42 8.37 9.03
C ALA A 84 22.68 7.61 7.71
N ARG A 85 23.77 6.85 7.61
CA ARG A 85 24.06 6.00 6.44
C ARG A 85 23.09 4.84 6.31
N ARG A 86 22.68 4.23 7.43
CA ARG A 86 21.68 3.15 7.44
C ARG A 86 20.32 3.64 7.00
N ASP A 87 19.91 4.80 7.49
CA ASP A 87 18.62 5.40 7.15
C ASP A 87 18.58 5.83 5.68
N HIS A 88 19.65 6.40 5.17
CA HIS A 88 19.77 6.77 3.76
C HIS A 88 19.71 5.54 2.85
N HIS A 89 20.44 4.48 3.19
CA HIS A 89 20.41 3.24 2.41
C HIS A 89 19.03 2.58 2.44
N ARG A 90 18.38 2.55 3.61
CA ARG A 90 16.99 2.04 3.74
C ARG A 90 16.03 2.83 2.86
N LEU A 91 16.15 4.15 2.85
CA LEU A 91 15.30 5.00 2.01
C LEU A 91 15.49 4.73 0.52
N GLU A 92 16.72 4.50 0.07
CA GLU A 92 16.99 4.14 -1.33
C GLU A 92 16.39 2.77 -1.72
N LEU A 93 16.44 1.79 -0.82
CA LEU A 93 15.79 0.48 -1.03
C LEU A 93 14.26 0.61 -1.12
N GLU A 94 13.66 1.40 -0.24
CA GLU A 94 12.22 1.67 -0.29
C GLU A 94 11.82 2.43 -1.57
N ARG A 95 12.62 3.40 -2.02
CA ARG A 95 12.38 4.10 -3.30
C ARG A 95 12.49 3.17 -4.50
N ARG A 96 13.44 2.25 -4.50
CA ARG A 96 13.57 1.23 -5.54
C ARG A 96 12.35 0.33 -5.57
N PHE A 97 11.93 -0.15 -4.40
CA PHE A 97 10.75 -0.99 -4.26
C PHE A 97 9.47 -0.26 -4.68
N ALA A 98 9.32 1.02 -4.34
CA ALA A 98 8.20 1.85 -4.79
C ALA A 98 8.10 1.94 -6.33
N ARG A 99 9.24 2.03 -7.02
CA ARG A 99 9.28 2.00 -8.50
C ARG A 99 8.90 0.63 -9.06
N GLU A 100 9.32 -0.45 -8.41
CA GLU A 100 8.95 -1.82 -8.78
C GLU A 100 7.43 -2.02 -8.66
N ILE A 101 6.82 -1.61 -7.55
CA ILE A 101 5.36 -1.62 -7.36
C ILE A 101 4.67 -0.90 -8.53
N ALA A 102 5.12 0.32 -8.86
CA ALA A 102 4.52 1.10 -9.93
C ALA A 102 4.62 0.41 -11.30
N GLN A 103 5.73 -0.27 -11.59
CA GLN A 103 5.90 -1.05 -12.84
C GLN A 103 4.93 -2.23 -12.92
N HIS A 104 4.76 -2.99 -11.83
CA HIS A 104 3.81 -4.09 -11.78
C HIS A 104 2.37 -3.63 -11.97
N VAL A 105 1.98 -2.53 -11.31
CA VAL A 105 0.66 -1.93 -11.45
C VAL A 105 0.44 -1.42 -12.88
N ALA A 106 1.43 -0.78 -13.49
CA ALA A 106 1.34 -0.32 -14.88
C ALA A 106 1.16 -1.50 -15.86
N ALA A 107 1.86 -2.60 -15.64
CA ALA A 107 1.70 -3.82 -16.45
C ALA A 107 0.30 -4.42 -16.27
N MET A 108 -0.19 -4.50 -15.04
CA MET A 108 -1.54 -5.01 -14.73
C MET A 108 -2.65 -4.15 -15.34
N THR A 109 -2.47 -2.84 -15.36
CA THR A 109 -3.46 -1.88 -15.86
C THR A 109 -3.27 -1.49 -17.32
N HIS A 110 -2.30 -2.08 -18.01
CA HIS A 110 -1.90 -1.71 -19.38
C HIS A 110 -3.05 -1.73 -20.39
N ALA A 111 -3.95 -2.72 -20.30
CA ALA A 111 -5.10 -2.86 -21.22
C ALA A 111 -6.30 -2.01 -20.81
N TRP A 112 -6.22 -1.27 -19.70
CA TRP A 112 -7.35 -0.49 -19.21
C TRP A 112 -7.48 0.83 -19.97
N THR A 113 -8.69 1.15 -20.38
CA THR A 113 -9.05 2.45 -20.97
C THR A 113 -9.50 3.46 -19.91
N GLY A 114 -9.80 2.97 -18.70
CA GLY A 114 -10.18 3.73 -17.52
C GLY A 114 -10.32 2.79 -16.33
N GLY A 115 -10.37 3.31 -15.14
CA GLY A 115 -10.49 2.51 -13.93
C GLY A 115 -9.95 3.23 -12.71
N THR A 116 -9.79 2.49 -11.62
CA THR A 116 -9.31 3.05 -10.36
C THR A 116 -8.24 2.18 -9.74
N VAL A 117 -7.15 2.81 -9.33
CA VAL A 117 -6.12 2.21 -8.49
C VAL A 117 -6.26 2.80 -7.08
N VAL A 118 -6.36 1.94 -6.08
CA VAL A 118 -6.39 2.33 -4.67
C VAL A 118 -5.07 1.97 -4.03
N LEU A 119 -4.33 2.96 -3.54
CA LEU A 119 -3.09 2.78 -2.80
C LEU A 119 -3.33 2.91 -1.31
N VAL A 120 -3.08 1.84 -0.57
CA VAL A 120 -3.16 1.77 0.89
C VAL A 120 -1.76 1.53 1.44
N ALA A 121 -1.24 2.45 2.21
CA ALA A 121 0.08 2.33 2.82
C ALA A 121 0.21 3.27 4.02
N GLU A 122 1.16 3.01 4.89
CA GLU A 122 1.56 4.00 5.90
C GLU A 122 2.02 5.32 5.24
N PRO A 123 1.92 6.48 5.90
CA PRO A 123 2.20 7.78 5.30
C PRO A 123 3.56 7.89 4.60
N ARG A 124 4.60 7.26 5.15
CA ARG A 124 5.95 7.27 4.58
C ARG A 124 5.99 6.52 3.25
N MET A 125 5.53 5.26 3.23
CA MET A 125 5.52 4.42 2.04
C MET A 125 4.58 4.97 0.97
N LEU A 126 3.43 5.48 1.38
CA LEU A 126 2.47 6.15 0.49
C LEU A 126 3.13 7.31 -0.26
N GLY A 127 3.91 8.15 0.44
CA GLY A 127 4.66 9.25 -0.18
C GLY A 127 5.70 8.77 -1.21
N LEU A 128 6.33 7.62 -0.98
CA LEU A 128 7.32 7.06 -1.90
C LEU A 128 6.69 6.43 -3.14
N VAL A 129 5.53 5.79 -3.00
CA VAL A 129 4.84 5.08 -4.10
C VAL A 129 4.01 6.01 -4.97
N ARG A 130 3.47 7.08 -4.41
CA ARG A 130 2.59 8.05 -5.10
C ARG A 130 3.17 8.56 -6.40
N GLU A 131 4.36 9.13 -6.37
CA GLU A 131 4.96 9.76 -7.55
C GLU A 131 5.28 8.75 -8.66
N PRO A 132 5.93 7.60 -8.40
CA PRO A 132 6.11 6.55 -9.41
C PRO A 132 4.79 6.05 -10.01
N LEU A 133 3.73 5.88 -9.21
CA LEU A 133 2.42 5.47 -9.71
C LEU A 133 1.80 6.52 -10.63
N HIS A 134 1.80 7.79 -10.24
CA HIS A 134 1.29 8.87 -11.10
C HIS A 134 1.99 8.92 -12.46
N LYS A 135 3.29 8.63 -12.50
CA LYS A 135 4.06 8.60 -13.76
C LYS A 135 3.77 7.35 -14.60
N ALA A 136 3.44 6.24 -13.95
CA ALA A 136 3.26 4.95 -14.60
C ALA A 136 1.83 4.69 -15.06
N LEU A 137 0.84 5.28 -14.39
CA LEU A 137 -0.57 5.12 -14.74
C LEU A 137 -0.93 5.92 -16.00
N ARG A 138 -1.76 5.29 -16.84
CA ARG A 138 -2.26 5.93 -18.07
C ARG A 138 -3.34 6.96 -17.76
N PRO A 139 -3.52 7.97 -18.64
CA PRO A 139 -4.65 8.88 -18.55
C PRO A 139 -5.99 8.11 -18.50
N GLY A 140 -6.90 8.56 -17.64
CA GLY A 140 -8.19 7.91 -17.41
C GLY A 140 -8.21 6.89 -16.26
N ILE A 141 -7.06 6.58 -15.67
CA ILE A 141 -6.99 5.77 -14.44
C ILE A 141 -6.90 6.72 -13.24
N GLU A 142 -7.88 6.63 -12.35
CA GLU A 142 -7.93 7.41 -11.12
C GLU A 142 -7.06 6.75 -10.04
N LEU A 143 -6.22 7.52 -9.34
CA LEU A 143 -5.49 7.07 -8.17
C LEU A 143 -6.17 7.59 -6.89
N LYS A 144 -6.63 6.66 -6.06
CA LYS A 144 -7.14 6.93 -4.70
C LYS A 144 -6.13 6.48 -3.67
N GLU A 145 -6.01 7.22 -2.57
CA GLU A 145 -5.00 6.98 -1.56
C GLU A 145 -5.63 6.87 -0.16
N LEU A 146 -5.13 5.92 0.63
CA LEU A 146 -5.51 5.75 2.03
C LEU A 146 -4.24 5.58 2.88
N ALA A 147 -3.99 6.55 3.76
CA ALA A 147 -2.85 6.55 4.67
C ALA A 147 -3.14 5.67 5.90
N LYS A 148 -3.09 4.34 5.72
CA LYS A 148 -3.31 3.32 6.75
C LYS A 148 -2.38 2.14 6.52
N ASP A 149 -1.95 1.51 7.60
CA ASP A 149 -1.23 0.23 7.53
C ASP A 149 -2.22 -0.94 7.63
N TYR A 150 -2.52 -1.54 6.47
CA TYR A 150 -3.35 -2.73 6.34
C TYR A 150 -2.54 -3.94 5.83
N SER A 151 -1.21 -3.90 5.94
CA SER A 151 -0.32 -4.94 5.42
C SER A 151 -0.59 -6.33 6.00
N HIS A 152 -1.14 -6.39 7.22
CA HIS A 152 -1.44 -7.63 7.94
C HIS A 152 -2.89 -8.11 7.77
N PHE A 153 -3.74 -7.36 7.08
CA PHE A 153 -5.14 -7.69 6.93
C PHE A 153 -5.34 -8.87 5.96
N THR A 154 -6.30 -9.72 6.29
CA THR A 154 -6.83 -10.71 5.35
C THR A 154 -7.60 -9.99 4.23
N PRO A 155 -7.82 -10.63 3.08
CA PRO A 155 -8.63 -10.04 2.01
C PRO A 155 -10.04 -9.63 2.44
N ALA A 156 -10.65 -10.38 3.39
CA ALA A 156 -11.97 -10.06 3.92
C ALA A 156 -11.95 -8.81 4.80
N GLU A 157 -11.03 -8.73 5.75
CA GLU A 157 -10.83 -7.55 6.60
C GLU A 157 -10.50 -6.31 5.75
N LEU A 158 -9.60 -6.48 4.78
CA LEU A 158 -9.24 -5.40 3.85
C LEU A 158 -10.46 -4.88 3.11
N ARG A 159 -11.30 -5.77 2.54
CA ARG A 159 -12.55 -5.41 1.89
C ARG A 159 -13.45 -4.58 2.81
N ASP A 160 -13.68 -5.05 4.04
CA ASP A 160 -14.59 -4.40 4.97
C ASP A 160 -14.09 -2.99 5.35
N HIS A 161 -12.78 -2.85 5.58
CA HIS A 161 -12.17 -1.55 5.87
C HIS A 161 -12.16 -0.61 4.67
N LEU A 162 -11.99 -1.11 3.45
CA LEU A 162 -12.07 -0.30 2.24
C LEU A 162 -13.51 0.17 1.98
N ALA A 163 -14.51 -0.67 2.27
CA ALA A 163 -15.91 -0.30 2.18
C ALA A 163 -16.29 0.78 3.21
N LEU A 164 -15.81 0.66 4.45
CA LEU A 164 -16.00 1.68 5.50
C LEU A 164 -15.38 3.03 5.11
N ASN A 165 -14.27 3.02 4.36
CA ASN A 165 -13.64 4.23 3.83
C ASN A 165 -14.21 4.66 2.47
N GLN A 166 -15.30 4.05 2.00
CA GLN A 166 -15.99 4.34 0.73
C GLN A 166 -15.08 4.21 -0.51
N LEU A 167 -14.05 3.40 -0.42
CA LEU A 167 -13.12 3.17 -1.53
C LEU A 167 -13.60 2.07 -2.47
N ILE A 168 -14.38 1.13 -1.95
CA ILE A 168 -15.09 0.10 -2.72
C ILE A 168 -16.56 0.06 -2.29
N PRO A 169 -17.46 -0.51 -3.10
CA PRO A 169 -18.85 -0.70 -2.69
C PRO A 169 -18.96 -1.54 -1.41
N ALA A 170 -19.81 -1.12 -0.49
CA ALA A 170 -20.16 -1.94 0.66
C ALA A 170 -20.92 -3.19 0.20
N ALA A 171 -20.77 -4.30 0.92
CA ALA A 171 -21.67 -5.44 0.76
C ALA A 171 -23.09 -4.96 1.02
N GLY A 172 -24.01 -5.23 0.09
CA GLY A 172 -25.42 -4.99 0.35
C GLY A 172 -25.88 -5.79 1.57
N PRO A 173 -26.88 -5.33 2.33
CA PRO A 173 -27.42 -6.13 3.41
C PRO A 173 -27.89 -7.46 2.85
N ASP A 174 -27.46 -8.55 3.50
CA ASP A 174 -28.01 -9.88 3.23
C ASP A 174 -29.53 -9.81 3.50
N VAL A 175 -30.35 -10.03 2.47
CA VAL A 175 -31.78 -10.17 2.57
C VAL A 175 -32.13 -11.64 2.57
#